data_76e569646190bbb5b067f47898499445
#
_entry.id   76e569646190bbb5b067f47898499445
#
_cell.length_a   1.000
_cell.length_b   1.000
_cell.length_c   1.000
_cell.angle_alpha   90.00
_cell.angle_beta   90.00
_cell.angle_gamma   90.00
#
_symmetry.space_group_name_H-M   'P 1'
#
loop_
_entity.id
_entity.type
_entity.pdbx_description
1 polymer ?
#
loop_
_entity_poly.entity_id
_entity_poly.type
_entity_poly.pdbx_seq_one_letter_code
_entity_poly.pdbx_strand_id
1 'polypeptide(L)'
;MNGKMKVAVMNGIGKMGFEERDIPTPKDNEVLVKLEYVGICGSDLHYYETGAIGDYIVKPPFVLGHEPGGVVVEVGSDVKHLKVGDRVALEPGKTCGHCEFCKQGKYNLCPDVVFFATPPVDGVFQEYVAHEADLCFKLPENVSTLEGALIEPLAVGFHAAIQGDAHLGQKAVVMGAGCIGLVSMMALKARGVSEVYVVDIMEKRLDKAMELGADGVINGAKED
;
A
#
# COMPACT_ATOMS: atom_id res chain seq x y z
N MET A 1 5.54 18.97 16.17
CA MET A 1 4.78 18.48 17.35
C MET A 1 5.74 17.74 18.25
N ASN A 2 5.74 17.98 19.59
CA ASN A 2 6.62 17.26 20.52
C ASN A 2 5.79 16.25 21.33
N GLY A 3 6.31 15.05 21.58
CA GLY A 3 5.63 14.02 22.37
C GLY A 3 6.12 12.62 22.05
N LYS A 4 5.45 11.64 22.64
CA LYS A 4 5.67 10.22 22.37
C LYS A 4 4.53 9.65 21.55
N MET A 5 4.81 8.62 20.78
CA MET A 5 3.85 7.85 20.00
C MET A 5 4.02 6.36 20.24
N LYS A 6 2.95 5.61 20.07
CA LYS A 6 3.00 4.15 20.10
C LYS A 6 3.44 3.63 18.75
N VAL A 7 4.31 2.62 18.78
CA VAL A 7 4.82 1.91 17.60
C VAL A 7 4.64 0.43 17.84
N ALA A 8 4.02 -0.26 16.88
CA ALA A 8 3.95 -1.72 16.89
C ALA A 8 5.23 -2.28 16.27
N VAL A 9 5.96 -3.08 17.02
CA VAL A 9 7.25 -3.62 16.61
C VAL A 9 7.25 -5.15 16.56
N MET A 10 7.86 -5.68 15.53
CA MET A 10 8.20 -7.10 15.44
C MET A 10 9.50 -7.35 16.22
N ASN A 11 9.40 -8.05 17.34
CA ASN A 11 10.53 -8.38 18.21
C ASN A 11 11.18 -9.73 17.86
N GLY A 12 10.67 -10.42 16.87
CA GLY A 12 11.13 -11.69 16.38
C GLY A 12 10.00 -12.40 15.60
N ILE A 13 10.31 -13.52 14.98
CA ILE A 13 9.34 -14.34 14.26
C ILE A 13 8.18 -14.71 15.20
N GLY A 14 6.95 -14.42 14.78
CA GLY A 14 5.73 -14.66 15.54
C GLY A 14 5.56 -13.79 16.79
N LYS A 15 6.36 -12.71 16.96
CA LYS A 15 6.36 -11.87 18.17
C LYS A 15 6.18 -10.40 17.83
N MET A 16 4.98 -9.88 18.09
CA MET A 16 4.71 -8.43 18.06
C MET A 16 4.69 -7.85 19.48
N GLY A 17 5.04 -6.58 19.59
CA GLY A 17 4.97 -5.80 20.82
C GLY A 17 4.68 -4.34 20.53
N PHE A 18 4.64 -3.53 21.58
CA PHE A 18 4.53 -2.08 21.47
C PHE A 18 5.68 -1.42 22.21
N GLU A 19 6.18 -0.33 21.65
CA GLU A 19 7.11 0.56 22.30
C GLU A 19 6.71 2.02 22.10
N GLU A 20 7.28 2.90 22.92
CA GLU A 20 7.12 4.34 22.74
C GLU A 20 8.37 4.91 22.05
N ARG A 21 8.13 5.68 20.99
CA ARG A 21 9.16 6.46 20.28
C ARG A 21 8.82 7.95 20.32
N ASP A 22 9.81 8.79 20.08
CA ASP A 22 9.55 10.21 19.87
C ASP A 22 8.77 10.43 18.57
N ILE A 23 7.79 11.36 18.59
CA ILE A 23 7.12 11.79 17.35
C ILE A 23 8.19 12.46 16.47
N PRO A 24 8.34 12.05 15.19
CA PRO A 24 9.34 12.64 14.31
C PRO A 24 9.00 14.10 13.97
N THR A 25 10.03 14.91 13.75
CA THR A 25 9.87 16.27 13.23
C THR A 25 10.06 16.22 11.72
N PRO A 26 9.11 16.74 10.90
CA PRO A 26 9.26 16.77 9.47
C PRO A 26 10.39 17.71 9.05
N LYS A 27 11.14 17.36 8.01
CA LYS A 27 12.09 18.23 7.33
C LYS A 27 11.38 19.29 6.49
N ASP A 28 12.13 20.21 5.92
CA ASP A 28 11.57 21.33 5.14
C ASP A 28 10.68 20.89 3.97
N ASN A 29 10.98 19.74 3.32
CA ASN A 29 10.20 19.16 2.22
C ASN A 29 9.25 18.02 2.67
N GLU A 30 9.11 17.79 3.96
CA GLU A 30 8.29 16.70 4.51
C GLU A 30 7.01 17.23 5.17
N VAL A 31 6.06 16.35 5.36
CA VAL A 31 4.89 16.55 6.23
C VAL A 31 4.91 15.52 7.34
N LEU A 32 4.40 15.90 8.51
CA LEU A 32 4.05 14.97 9.57
C LEU A 32 2.61 14.54 9.39
N VAL A 33 2.40 13.24 9.22
CA VAL A 33 1.07 12.65 9.07
C VAL A 33 0.72 11.86 10.31
N LYS A 34 -0.44 12.16 10.92
CA LYS A 34 -1.08 11.29 11.90
C LYS A 34 -1.78 10.18 11.14
N LEU A 35 -1.35 8.96 11.34
CA LEU A 35 -1.94 7.79 10.69
C LEU A 35 -3.24 7.40 11.38
N GLU A 36 -4.30 7.22 10.61
CA GLU A 36 -5.60 6.78 11.11
C GLU A 36 -5.88 5.33 10.74
N TYR A 37 -5.40 4.90 9.58
CA TYR A 37 -5.52 3.53 9.10
C TYR A 37 -4.22 3.10 8.42
N VAL A 38 -3.85 1.85 8.65
CA VAL A 38 -2.76 1.17 7.93
C VAL A 38 -3.26 -0.23 7.57
N GLY A 39 -3.23 -0.56 6.28
CA GLY A 39 -3.54 -1.89 5.80
C GLY A 39 -2.50 -2.92 6.27
N ILE A 40 -2.92 -4.17 6.36
CA ILE A 40 -2.03 -5.32 6.63
C ILE A 40 -1.86 -6.09 5.33
N CYS A 41 -0.68 -6.01 4.74
CA CYS A 41 -0.33 -6.72 3.53
C CYS A 41 0.05 -8.18 3.81
N GLY A 42 -0.06 -9.03 2.79
CA GLY A 42 0.47 -10.39 2.85
C GLY A 42 1.97 -10.46 3.11
N SER A 43 2.74 -9.45 2.69
CA SER A 43 4.17 -9.34 2.98
C SER A 43 4.45 -9.08 4.47
N ASP A 44 3.59 -8.30 5.17
CA ASP A 44 3.70 -8.11 6.62
C ASP A 44 3.52 -9.43 7.36
N LEU A 45 2.52 -10.23 6.95
CA LEU A 45 2.30 -11.57 7.51
C LEU A 45 3.48 -12.49 7.21
N HIS A 46 4.02 -12.44 6.00
CA HIS A 46 5.16 -13.27 5.62
C HIS A 46 6.41 -12.94 6.45
N TYR A 47 6.75 -11.64 6.61
CA TYR A 47 7.83 -11.24 7.52
C TYR A 47 7.56 -11.68 8.96
N TYR A 48 6.33 -11.51 9.44
CA TYR A 48 5.95 -11.93 10.80
C TYR A 48 6.15 -13.44 11.03
N GLU A 49 5.80 -14.27 10.04
CA GLU A 49 5.86 -15.74 10.13
C GLU A 49 7.25 -16.31 9.87
N THR A 50 8.02 -15.71 8.95
CA THR A 50 9.28 -16.32 8.46
C THR A 50 10.52 -15.46 8.71
N GLY A 51 10.35 -14.17 8.95
CA GLY A 51 11.45 -13.23 9.21
C GLY A 51 12.15 -12.72 7.94
N ALA A 52 11.79 -13.19 6.74
CA ALA A 52 12.45 -12.78 5.51
C ALA A 52 11.56 -12.91 4.27
N ILE A 53 11.80 -12.08 3.26
CA ILE A 53 11.27 -12.23 1.90
C ILE A 53 12.45 -12.11 0.93
N GLY A 54 12.86 -13.22 0.32
CA GLY A 54 14.08 -13.27 -0.48
C GLY A 54 15.31 -12.84 0.32
N ASP A 55 16.05 -11.87 -0.18
CA ASP A 55 17.25 -11.34 0.48
C ASP A 55 16.94 -10.29 1.57
N TYR A 56 15.68 -9.88 1.73
CA TYR A 56 15.25 -8.92 2.73
C TYR A 56 14.97 -9.61 4.06
N ILE A 57 15.92 -9.52 4.99
CA ILE A 57 15.88 -10.19 6.29
C ILE A 57 15.57 -9.17 7.38
N VAL A 58 14.52 -9.40 8.14
CA VAL A 58 14.14 -8.58 9.31
C VAL A 58 15.17 -8.76 10.42
N LYS A 59 15.68 -7.63 10.92
CA LYS A 59 16.51 -7.55 12.14
C LYS A 59 15.72 -6.86 13.22
N PRO A 60 15.16 -7.61 14.17
CA PRO A 60 14.37 -7.03 15.26
C PRO A 60 15.16 -6.05 16.15
N PRO A 61 14.51 -5.02 16.76
CA PRO A 61 13.10 -4.66 16.55
C PRO A 61 12.86 -4.02 15.18
N PHE A 62 11.73 -4.33 14.53
CA PHE A 62 11.41 -3.84 13.19
C PHE A 62 9.93 -3.43 13.09
N VAL A 63 9.64 -2.32 12.42
CA VAL A 63 8.27 -1.85 12.19
C VAL A 63 7.78 -2.33 10.83
N LEU A 64 6.66 -3.02 10.81
CA LEU A 64 5.96 -3.46 9.60
C LEU A 64 4.96 -2.40 9.11
N GLY A 65 4.25 -2.69 8.00
CA GLY A 65 3.19 -1.87 7.43
C GLY A 65 3.69 -0.86 6.39
N HIS A 66 2.94 -0.74 5.28
CA HIS A 66 3.28 0.15 4.17
C HIS A 66 2.06 0.67 3.38
N GLU A 67 0.85 0.44 3.87
CA GLU A 67 -0.42 0.87 3.25
C GLU A 67 -1.12 1.94 4.12
N PRO A 68 -0.54 3.16 4.29
CA PRO A 68 -1.08 4.15 5.22
C PRO A 68 -2.04 5.14 4.61
N GLY A 69 -3.05 5.52 5.41
CA GLY A 69 -3.91 6.68 5.21
C GLY A 69 -4.00 7.51 6.49
N GLY A 70 -3.99 8.83 6.37
CA GLY A 70 -3.98 9.68 7.56
C GLY A 70 -4.23 11.16 7.27
N VAL A 71 -3.94 11.99 8.26
CA VAL A 71 -4.17 13.44 8.22
C VAL A 71 -2.86 14.19 8.49
N VAL A 72 -2.56 15.18 7.66
CA VAL A 72 -1.40 16.08 7.85
C VAL A 72 -1.59 16.90 9.11
N VAL A 73 -0.62 16.85 10.03
CA VAL A 73 -0.66 17.59 11.31
C VAL A 73 0.44 18.63 11.43
N GLU A 74 1.50 18.53 10.63
CA GLU A 74 2.57 19.53 10.54
C GLU A 74 3.14 19.53 9.13
N VAL A 75 3.62 20.68 8.63
CA VAL A 75 4.19 20.85 7.29
C VAL A 75 5.55 21.50 7.36
N GLY A 76 6.49 21.03 6.58
CA GLY A 76 7.82 21.64 6.42
C GLY A 76 7.73 22.97 5.66
N SER A 77 8.77 23.79 5.80
CA SER A 77 8.81 25.18 5.27
C SER A 77 8.68 25.26 3.75
N ASP A 78 9.13 24.24 3.02
CA ASP A 78 9.15 24.20 1.56
C ASP A 78 7.87 23.60 0.95
N VAL A 79 7.01 22.99 1.77
CA VAL A 79 5.76 22.37 1.33
C VAL A 79 4.73 23.44 0.95
N LYS A 80 4.22 23.39 -0.29
CA LYS A 80 3.27 24.41 -0.82
C LYS A 80 1.90 23.82 -1.21
N HIS A 81 1.81 22.51 -1.45
CA HIS A 81 0.62 21.86 -2.00
C HIS A 81 -0.21 21.12 -0.96
N LEU A 82 0.33 20.95 0.26
CA LEU A 82 -0.37 20.35 1.40
C LEU A 82 -0.45 21.32 2.56
N LYS A 83 -1.45 21.17 3.40
CA LYS A 83 -1.66 21.93 4.64
C LYS A 83 -2.15 21.04 5.78
N VAL A 84 -2.01 21.51 7.01
CA VAL A 84 -2.57 20.87 8.19
C VAL A 84 -4.08 20.66 8.01
N GLY A 85 -4.54 19.45 8.31
CA GLY A 85 -5.92 19.00 8.14
C GLY A 85 -6.21 18.31 6.80
N ASP A 86 -5.29 18.35 5.82
CA ASP A 86 -5.46 17.58 4.59
C ASP A 86 -5.39 16.08 4.88
N ARG A 87 -6.37 15.32 4.37
CA ARG A 87 -6.35 13.85 4.37
C ARG A 87 -5.50 13.37 3.21
N VAL A 88 -4.65 12.38 3.47
CA VAL A 88 -3.68 11.89 2.49
C VAL A 88 -3.57 10.37 2.49
N ALA A 89 -3.31 9.81 1.31
CA ALA A 89 -2.68 8.52 1.11
C ALA A 89 -1.18 8.74 0.90
N LEU A 90 -0.35 7.81 1.33
CA LEU A 90 1.10 7.92 1.19
C LEU A 90 1.61 6.85 0.24
N GLU A 91 2.47 7.25 -0.70
CA GLU A 91 3.26 6.31 -1.50
C GLU A 91 4.44 5.80 -0.66
N PRO A 92 4.56 4.47 -0.46
CA PRO A 92 5.55 3.91 0.46
C PRO A 92 6.98 3.95 -0.08
N GLY A 93 7.15 4.17 -1.38
CA GLY A 93 8.42 4.05 -2.09
C GLY A 93 9.06 5.39 -2.45
N LYS A 94 10.13 5.78 -1.74
CA LYS A 94 10.96 6.91 -2.13
C LYS A 94 12.03 6.47 -3.10
N THR A 95 12.12 7.11 -4.26
CA THR A 95 13.05 6.77 -5.34
C THR A 95 14.17 7.79 -5.48
N CYS A 96 15.25 7.43 -6.18
CA CYS A 96 16.41 8.33 -6.32
C CYS A 96 16.15 9.54 -7.25
N GLY A 97 15.13 9.49 -8.11
CA GLY A 97 14.74 10.54 -9.04
C GLY A 97 15.67 10.75 -10.26
N HIS A 98 16.83 10.11 -10.31
CA HIS A 98 17.86 10.39 -11.33
C HIS A 98 18.36 9.18 -12.14
N CYS A 99 18.07 7.94 -11.72
CA CYS A 99 18.42 6.75 -12.49
C CYS A 99 17.62 6.68 -13.81
N GLU A 100 18.00 5.78 -14.70
CA GLU A 100 17.33 5.59 -15.99
C GLU A 100 15.83 5.28 -15.84
N PHE A 101 15.45 4.44 -14.88
CA PHE A 101 14.07 4.09 -14.62
C PHE A 101 13.25 5.29 -14.13
N CYS A 102 13.78 6.06 -13.17
CA CYS A 102 13.11 7.27 -12.69
C CYS A 102 12.89 8.28 -13.82
N LYS A 103 13.91 8.50 -14.66
CA LYS A 103 13.82 9.43 -15.81
C LYS A 103 12.83 8.98 -16.90
N GLN A 104 12.55 7.69 -16.98
CA GLN A 104 11.56 7.12 -17.90
C GLN A 104 10.14 7.05 -17.31
N GLY A 105 9.94 7.51 -16.07
CA GLY A 105 8.66 7.37 -15.36
C GLY A 105 8.37 5.97 -14.82
N LYS A 106 9.35 5.06 -14.91
CA LYS A 106 9.29 3.69 -14.36
C LYS A 106 9.95 3.64 -12.98
N TYR A 107 9.68 4.63 -12.15
CA TYR A 107 10.37 4.85 -10.87
C TYR A 107 10.17 3.69 -9.87
N ASN A 108 9.10 2.91 -10.00
CA ASN A 108 8.91 1.66 -9.26
C ASN A 108 10.00 0.60 -9.49
N LEU A 109 10.80 0.75 -10.57
CA LEU A 109 11.97 -0.08 -10.88
C LEU A 109 13.29 0.56 -10.43
N CYS A 110 13.24 1.63 -9.63
CA CYS A 110 14.44 2.28 -9.13
C CYS A 110 15.28 1.31 -8.28
N PRO A 111 16.58 1.09 -8.61
CA PRO A 111 17.42 0.18 -7.82
C PRO A 111 17.73 0.72 -6.41
N ASP A 112 17.59 2.03 -6.21
CA ASP A 112 17.86 2.72 -4.95
C ASP A 112 16.56 3.08 -4.20
N VAL A 113 15.47 2.37 -4.48
CA VAL A 113 14.19 2.64 -3.80
C VAL A 113 14.29 2.35 -2.30
N VAL A 114 13.87 3.33 -1.49
CA VAL A 114 13.68 3.18 -0.05
C VAL A 114 12.19 2.98 0.18
N PHE A 115 11.80 1.78 0.63
CA PHE A 115 10.40 1.40 0.72
C PHE A 115 10.02 1.06 2.17
N PHE A 116 8.86 1.54 2.64
CA PHE A 116 8.36 1.22 3.97
C PHE A 116 8.28 -0.29 4.21
N ALA A 117 8.60 -0.73 5.41
CA ALA A 117 8.59 -2.14 5.83
C ALA A 117 9.40 -3.08 4.93
N THR A 118 10.39 -2.56 4.20
CA THR A 118 11.37 -3.39 3.49
C THR A 118 12.73 -3.26 4.17
N PRO A 119 13.23 -4.32 4.83
CA PRO A 119 14.48 -4.24 5.57
C PRO A 119 15.63 -3.63 4.79
N PRO A 120 16.40 -2.68 5.37
CA PRO A 120 16.40 -2.29 6.79
C PRO A 120 15.46 -1.12 7.13
N VAL A 121 14.53 -0.75 6.29
CA VAL A 121 13.66 0.44 6.43
C VAL A 121 12.41 0.09 7.24
N ASP A 122 12.21 0.78 8.37
CA ASP A 122 11.00 0.65 9.17
C ASP A 122 9.74 1.04 8.38
N GLY A 123 8.64 0.37 8.68
CA GLY A 123 7.33 0.66 8.13
C GLY A 123 6.51 1.63 8.97
N VAL A 124 5.19 1.55 8.82
CA VAL A 124 4.25 2.56 9.32
C VAL A 124 3.21 2.01 10.31
N PHE A 125 3.42 0.86 10.96
CA PHE A 125 2.58 0.47 12.09
C PHE A 125 2.90 1.33 13.32
N GLN A 126 2.63 2.63 13.22
CA GLN A 126 2.88 3.66 14.23
C GLN A 126 1.86 4.79 14.12
N GLU A 127 1.75 5.64 15.13
CA GLU A 127 0.74 6.70 15.15
C GLU A 127 1.07 7.89 14.25
N TYR A 128 2.36 8.17 14.00
CA TYR A 128 2.81 9.30 13.17
C TYR A 128 3.99 8.89 12.29
N VAL A 129 4.06 9.50 11.11
CA VAL A 129 5.19 9.37 10.20
C VAL A 129 5.53 10.71 9.56
N ALA A 130 6.82 11.06 9.50
CA ALA A 130 7.31 12.14 8.67
C ALA A 130 7.65 11.58 7.28
N HIS A 131 7.09 12.19 6.23
CA HIS A 131 7.27 11.69 4.86
C HIS A 131 7.35 12.84 3.87
N GLU A 132 8.03 12.61 2.73
CA GLU A 132 8.14 13.63 1.68
C GLU A 132 6.75 14.04 1.17
N ALA A 133 6.50 15.35 1.13
CA ALA A 133 5.19 15.87 0.76
C ALA A 133 4.75 15.46 -0.66
N ASP A 134 5.71 15.33 -1.59
CA ASP A 134 5.45 14.89 -2.97
C ASP A 134 5.00 13.42 -3.08
N LEU A 135 5.22 12.63 -2.02
CA LEU A 135 4.74 11.25 -1.89
C LEU A 135 3.46 11.14 -1.05
N CYS A 136 2.86 12.26 -0.67
CA CYS A 136 1.61 12.34 0.08
C CYS A 136 0.51 12.90 -0.82
N PHE A 137 -0.43 12.06 -1.22
CA PHE A 137 -1.50 12.41 -2.15
C PHE A 137 -2.75 12.84 -1.42
N LYS A 138 -3.17 14.09 -1.63
CA LYS A 138 -4.38 14.62 -1.02
C LYS A 138 -5.61 13.89 -1.52
N LEU A 139 -6.42 13.41 -0.58
CA LEU A 139 -7.66 12.71 -0.86
C LEU A 139 -8.79 13.71 -1.21
N PRO A 140 -9.66 13.38 -2.17
CA PRO A 140 -10.90 14.12 -2.42
C PRO A 140 -11.81 14.15 -1.17
N GLU A 141 -12.73 15.11 -1.11
CA GLU A 141 -13.60 15.28 0.06
C GLU A 141 -14.51 14.06 0.35
N ASN A 142 -14.87 13.32 -0.67
CA ASN A 142 -15.70 12.12 -0.57
C ASN A 142 -14.92 10.83 -0.30
N VAL A 143 -13.58 10.88 -0.17
CA VAL A 143 -12.73 9.73 0.10
C VAL A 143 -12.25 9.80 1.55
N SER A 144 -12.51 8.78 2.34
CA SER A 144 -12.06 8.65 3.73
C SER A 144 -10.58 8.27 3.82
N THR A 145 -9.97 8.44 4.98
CA THR A 145 -8.60 7.96 5.25
C THR A 145 -8.49 6.45 5.26
N LEU A 146 -9.59 5.73 5.57
CA LEU A 146 -9.68 4.27 5.41
C LEU A 146 -9.55 3.86 3.94
N GLU A 147 -10.30 4.51 3.04
CA GLU A 147 -10.17 4.31 1.61
C GLU A 147 -8.80 4.78 1.09
N GLY A 148 -8.25 5.83 1.72
CA GLY A 148 -6.87 6.29 1.47
C GLY A 148 -5.82 5.22 1.70
N ALA A 149 -5.95 4.42 2.75
CA ALA A 149 -5.05 3.30 3.03
C ALA A 149 -5.17 2.18 1.97
N LEU A 150 -6.33 2.04 1.32
CA LEU A 150 -6.53 1.05 0.25
C LEU A 150 -5.97 1.50 -1.12
N ILE A 151 -5.52 2.73 -1.26
CA ILE A 151 -4.97 3.24 -2.53
C ILE A 151 -3.67 2.51 -2.89
N GLU A 152 -2.86 2.16 -1.90
CA GLU A 152 -1.63 1.41 -2.14
C GLU A 152 -1.90 0.06 -2.83
N PRO A 153 -2.68 -0.88 -2.24
CA PRO A 153 -2.99 -2.13 -2.93
C PRO A 153 -3.81 -1.94 -4.21
N LEU A 154 -4.65 -0.90 -4.29
CA LEU A 154 -5.38 -0.56 -5.51
C LEU A 154 -4.43 -0.17 -6.65
N ALA A 155 -3.35 0.56 -6.36
CA ALA A 155 -2.34 0.91 -7.34
C ALA A 155 -1.65 -0.33 -7.93
N VAL A 156 -1.44 -1.38 -7.13
CA VAL A 156 -0.95 -2.69 -7.61
C VAL A 156 -1.93 -3.29 -8.63
N GLY A 157 -3.24 -3.27 -8.35
CA GLY A 157 -4.26 -3.74 -9.27
C GLY A 157 -4.29 -2.97 -10.59
N PHE A 158 -4.19 -1.64 -10.52
CA PHE A 158 -4.09 -0.78 -11.72
C PHE A 158 -2.82 -1.06 -12.52
N HIS A 159 -1.68 -1.21 -11.84
CA HIS A 159 -0.42 -1.54 -12.50
C HIS A 159 -0.50 -2.91 -13.20
N ALA A 160 -1.07 -3.92 -12.54
CA ALA A 160 -1.30 -5.23 -13.15
C ALA A 160 -2.17 -5.15 -14.41
N ALA A 161 -3.25 -4.36 -14.38
CA ALA A 161 -4.11 -4.14 -15.53
C ALA A 161 -3.38 -3.42 -16.69
N ILE A 162 -2.47 -2.49 -16.37
CA ILE A 162 -1.62 -1.80 -17.36
C ILE A 162 -0.61 -2.79 -17.97
N GLN A 163 0.07 -3.59 -17.15
CA GLN A 163 1.05 -4.57 -17.61
C GLN A 163 0.40 -5.69 -18.45
N GLY A 164 -0.84 -6.06 -18.11
CA GLY A 164 -1.66 -6.99 -18.89
C GLY A 164 -2.25 -6.40 -20.16
N ASP A 165 -1.90 -5.14 -20.49
CA ASP A 165 -2.40 -4.43 -21.68
C ASP A 165 -3.92 -4.42 -21.80
N ALA A 166 -4.61 -4.20 -20.67
CA ALA A 166 -6.06 -4.27 -20.58
C ALA A 166 -6.75 -3.08 -21.27
N HIS A 167 -7.63 -3.38 -22.23
CA HIS A 167 -8.34 -2.41 -23.06
C HIS A 167 -9.85 -2.60 -23.06
N LEU A 168 -10.54 -1.56 -23.49
CA LEU A 168 -11.99 -1.56 -23.71
C LEU A 168 -12.41 -2.75 -24.59
N GLY A 169 -13.43 -3.49 -24.14
CA GLY A 169 -14.05 -4.58 -24.88
C GLY A 169 -13.35 -5.93 -24.78
N GLN A 170 -12.19 -6.02 -24.14
CA GLN A 170 -11.53 -7.29 -23.87
C GLN A 170 -12.26 -8.10 -22.79
N LYS A 171 -11.90 -9.38 -22.70
CA LYS A 171 -12.27 -10.27 -21.59
C LYS A 171 -11.02 -10.61 -20.79
N ALA A 172 -11.15 -10.76 -19.48
CA ALA A 172 -10.05 -11.08 -18.60
C ALA A 172 -10.42 -12.16 -17.58
N VAL A 173 -9.41 -12.90 -17.16
CA VAL A 173 -9.51 -13.84 -16.05
C VAL A 173 -8.49 -13.41 -14.97
N VAL A 174 -8.95 -13.30 -13.74
CA VAL A 174 -8.11 -13.03 -12.57
C VAL A 174 -7.95 -14.31 -11.76
N MET A 175 -6.71 -14.75 -11.61
CA MET A 175 -6.38 -15.94 -10.84
C MET A 175 -6.10 -15.57 -9.39
N GLY A 176 -7.01 -15.95 -8.47
CA GLY A 176 -7.00 -15.62 -7.06
C GLY A 176 -7.91 -14.45 -6.71
N ALA A 177 -8.83 -14.66 -5.76
CA ALA A 177 -9.75 -13.67 -5.22
C ALA A 177 -9.32 -13.14 -3.83
N GLY A 178 -8.01 -13.01 -3.60
CA GLY A 178 -7.45 -12.27 -2.47
C GLY A 178 -7.56 -10.76 -2.70
N CYS A 179 -7.02 -9.95 -1.78
CA CYS A 179 -7.05 -8.49 -1.88
C CYS A 179 -6.58 -8.00 -3.26
N ILE A 180 -5.39 -8.42 -3.70
CA ILE A 180 -4.82 -7.99 -4.99
C ILE A 180 -5.65 -8.47 -6.18
N GLY A 181 -6.17 -9.70 -6.14
CA GLY A 181 -7.06 -10.17 -7.21
C GLY A 181 -8.34 -9.34 -7.32
N LEU A 182 -8.97 -9.02 -6.19
CA LEU A 182 -10.18 -8.19 -6.16
C LEU A 182 -9.93 -6.78 -6.67
N VAL A 183 -8.86 -6.10 -6.22
CA VAL A 183 -8.54 -4.76 -6.73
C VAL A 183 -8.09 -4.78 -8.20
N SER A 184 -7.43 -5.85 -8.65
CA SER A 184 -7.11 -6.04 -10.08
C SER A 184 -8.38 -6.19 -10.93
N MET A 185 -9.35 -6.98 -10.47
CA MET A 185 -10.66 -7.10 -11.11
C MET A 185 -11.36 -5.73 -11.21
N MET A 186 -11.39 -4.97 -10.12
CA MET A 186 -11.98 -3.62 -10.10
C MET A 186 -11.25 -2.69 -11.08
N ALA A 187 -9.92 -2.73 -11.13
CA ALA A 187 -9.10 -1.95 -12.06
C ALA A 187 -9.38 -2.33 -13.52
N LEU A 188 -9.50 -3.62 -13.83
CA LEU A 188 -9.88 -4.11 -15.17
C LEU A 188 -11.25 -3.58 -15.58
N LYS A 189 -12.26 -3.66 -14.72
CA LYS A 189 -13.59 -3.12 -14.97
C LYS A 189 -13.54 -1.60 -15.20
N ALA A 190 -12.79 -0.85 -14.37
CA ALA A 190 -12.62 0.59 -14.53
C ALA A 190 -11.94 0.98 -15.85
N ARG A 191 -11.08 0.12 -16.40
CA ARG A 191 -10.44 0.30 -17.71
C ARG A 191 -11.34 -0.11 -18.89
N GLY A 192 -12.56 -0.60 -18.63
CA GLY A 192 -13.53 -0.95 -19.67
C GLY A 192 -13.39 -2.37 -20.22
N VAL A 193 -12.71 -3.25 -19.51
CA VAL A 193 -12.76 -4.70 -19.84
C VAL A 193 -14.20 -5.16 -19.72
N SER A 194 -14.73 -5.77 -20.76
CA SER A 194 -16.17 -6.05 -20.90
C SER A 194 -16.64 -7.18 -19.99
N GLU A 195 -15.81 -8.19 -19.80
CA GLU A 195 -16.10 -9.33 -18.95
C GLU A 195 -14.85 -9.68 -18.13
N VAL A 196 -15.01 -9.77 -16.81
CA VAL A 196 -13.94 -10.17 -15.89
C VAL A 196 -14.41 -11.36 -15.05
N TYR A 197 -13.75 -12.48 -15.24
CA TYR A 197 -13.99 -13.70 -14.47
C TYR A 197 -12.93 -13.85 -13.40
N VAL A 198 -13.32 -14.38 -12.22
CA VAL A 198 -12.39 -14.56 -11.09
C VAL A 198 -12.35 -16.03 -10.69
N VAL A 199 -11.14 -16.55 -10.54
CA VAL A 199 -10.91 -17.95 -10.13
C VAL A 199 -10.33 -17.97 -8.73
N ASP A 200 -10.90 -18.78 -7.84
CA ASP A 200 -10.35 -19.08 -6.51
C ASP A 200 -10.85 -20.45 -6.05
N ILE A 201 -10.28 -21.00 -5.00
CA ILE A 201 -10.74 -22.26 -4.39
C ILE A 201 -11.68 -22.03 -3.20
N MET A 202 -11.77 -20.77 -2.71
CA MET A 202 -12.56 -20.42 -1.53
C MET A 202 -13.86 -19.72 -1.93
N GLU A 203 -15.01 -20.37 -1.71
CA GLU A 203 -16.35 -19.83 -2.01
C GLU A 203 -16.55 -18.40 -1.47
N LYS A 204 -16.22 -18.17 -0.20
CA LYS A 204 -16.38 -16.84 0.43
C LYS A 204 -15.66 -15.72 -0.30
N ARG A 205 -14.53 -16.01 -0.95
CA ARG A 205 -13.77 -15.04 -1.76
C ARG A 205 -14.43 -14.84 -3.12
N LEU A 206 -14.95 -15.91 -3.70
CA LEU A 206 -15.71 -15.87 -4.95
C LEU A 206 -17.00 -15.09 -4.79
N ASP A 207 -17.74 -15.29 -3.67
CA ASP A 207 -18.91 -14.48 -3.33
C ASP A 207 -18.57 -12.99 -3.25
N LYS A 208 -17.42 -12.63 -2.63
CA LYS A 208 -16.96 -11.25 -2.58
C LYS A 208 -16.60 -10.70 -3.97
N ALA A 209 -16.01 -11.49 -4.84
CA ALA A 209 -15.74 -11.09 -6.23
C ALA A 209 -17.04 -10.76 -6.98
N MET A 210 -18.07 -11.58 -6.84
CA MET A 210 -19.40 -11.32 -7.40
C MET A 210 -20.03 -10.05 -6.84
N GLU A 211 -19.98 -9.85 -5.51
CA GLU A 211 -20.46 -8.64 -4.85
C GLU A 211 -19.78 -7.37 -5.39
N LEU A 212 -18.49 -7.46 -5.69
CA LEU A 212 -17.68 -6.34 -6.21
C LEU A 212 -17.76 -6.18 -7.75
N GLY A 213 -18.57 -7.00 -8.43
CA GLY A 213 -18.90 -6.81 -9.85
C GLY A 213 -18.13 -7.68 -10.83
N ALA A 214 -17.63 -8.84 -10.42
CA ALA A 214 -17.19 -9.86 -11.37
C ALA A 214 -18.34 -10.30 -12.26
N ASP A 215 -18.08 -10.60 -13.54
CA ASP A 215 -19.09 -11.11 -14.47
C ASP A 215 -19.33 -12.61 -14.31
N GLY A 216 -18.40 -13.31 -13.67
CA GLY A 216 -18.52 -14.70 -13.26
C GLY A 216 -17.36 -15.14 -12.40
N VAL A 217 -17.56 -16.26 -11.72
CA VAL A 217 -16.54 -16.87 -10.86
C VAL A 217 -16.42 -18.36 -11.15
N ILE A 218 -15.23 -18.89 -10.92
CA ILE A 218 -14.90 -20.29 -11.12
C ILE A 218 -14.24 -20.83 -9.86
N ASN A 219 -14.78 -21.89 -9.29
CA ASN A 219 -14.14 -22.57 -8.18
C ASN A 219 -13.20 -23.67 -8.71
N GLY A 220 -11.91 -23.35 -8.82
CA GLY A 220 -10.89 -24.26 -9.35
C GLY A 220 -10.64 -25.54 -8.52
N ALA A 221 -11.31 -25.71 -7.38
CA ALA A 221 -11.31 -26.97 -6.64
C ALA A 221 -12.50 -27.89 -7.04
N LYS A 222 -13.49 -27.36 -7.76
CA LYS A 222 -14.73 -28.07 -8.11
C LYS A 222 -14.98 -28.18 -9.61
N GLU A 223 -14.35 -27.31 -10.38
CA GLU A 223 -14.55 -27.19 -11.82
C GLU A 223 -13.21 -27.35 -12.55
N ASP A 224 -13.23 -28.05 -13.72
CA ASP A 224 -12.07 -28.21 -14.59
C ASP A 224 -11.95 -27.07 -15.61
#